data_9bcf8c3b546b9001a9f957bf757c3e90
#
_entry.id   9bcf8c3b546b9001a9f957bf757c3e90
#
_cell.length_a   1.000
_cell.length_b   1.000
_cell.length_c   1.000
_cell.angle_alpha   90.00
_cell.angle_beta   90.00
_cell.angle_gamma   90.00
#
_symmetry.space_group_name_H-M   'P 1'
#
loop_
_entity.id
_entity.type
_entity.pdbx_description
1 polymer ?
#
loop_
_entity_poly.entity_id
_entity_poly.type
_entity_poly.pdbx_seq_one_letter_code
_entity_poly.pdbx_strand_id
1 'polypeptide(L)'
;MTPRQKRQYLEGLGKTAMAPRRSWLGKSILLTDIQSGWIKSLLTVWGESVRGGTAPAKPCGHSCWNVISGKNWSDKALERFTAALNQAREEGFRGEQAMRRARSILWPEPQVNVIDAAMNSDDAKFIEDVVLQAFDLKDPVYIVGRQYYTTRKKIADITRELQTLAPWLTDSEARKRVRWCLEIFRAKVFLSARKSLKENS
;
A
#
# COMPACT_ATOMS: atom_id res chain seq x y z
N MET A 1 3.54 -14.96 3.27
CA MET A 1 2.21 -15.46 3.68
C MET A 1 2.36 -16.94 4.03
N THR A 2 2.07 -17.30 5.28
CA THR A 2 2.15 -18.70 5.76
C THR A 2 1.02 -19.56 5.18
N PRO A 3 1.15 -20.92 5.13
CA PRO A 3 0.09 -21.79 4.65
C PRO A 3 -1.24 -21.60 5.41
N ARG A 4 -1.19 -21.34 6.73
CA ARG A 4 -2.37 -21.04 7.55
C ARG A 4 -3.05 -19.75 7.14
N GLN A 5 -2.27 -18.69 6.90
CA GLN A 5 -2.80 -17.39 6.44
C GLN A 5 -3.40 -17.51 5.04
N LYS A 6 -2.78 -18.29 4.15
CA LYS A 6 -3.32 -18.56 2.81
C LYS A 6 -4.67 -19.27 2.89
N ARG A 7 -4.82 -20.29 3.76
CA ARG A 7 -6.08 -21.00 3.95
C ARG A 7 -7.17 -20.08 4.49
N GLN A 8 -6.88 -19.28 5.51
CA GLN A 8 -7.83 -18.29 6.04
C GLN A 8 -8.28 -17.27 5.00
N TYR A 9 -7.34 -16.81 4.18
CA TYR A 9 -7.63 -15.89 3.08
C TYR A 9 -8.57 -16.51 2.04
N LEU A 10 -8.31 -17.72 1.60
CA LEU A 10 -9.16 -18.43 0.63
C LEU A 10 -10.55 -18.71 1.21
N GLU A 11 -10.65 -19.07 2.50
CA GLU A 11 -11.94 -19.24 3.18
C GLU A 11 -12.74 -17.94 3.25
N GLY A 12 -12.10 -16.82 3.55
CA GLY A 12 -12.73 -15.50 3.57
C GLY A 12 -13.19 -15.05 2.19
N LEU A 13 -12.39 -15.28 1.15
CA LEU A 13 -12.81 -15.03 -0.23
C LEU A 13 -14.00 -15.90 -0.63
N GLY A 14 -14.04 -17.17 -0.23
CA GLY A 14 -15.18 -18.06 -0.46
C GLY A 14 -16.45 -17.50 0.17
N LYS A 15 -16.39 -17.02 1.42
CA LYS A 15 -17.55 -16.36 2.08
C LYS A 15 -17.96 -15.07 1.35
N THR A 16 -17.00 -14.29 0.85
CA THR A 16 -17.29 -13.10 0.03
C THR A 16 -18.02 -13.47 -1.26
N ALA A 17 -17.65 -14.59 -1.90
CA ALA A 17 -18.30 -15.07 -3.11
C ALA A 17 -19.75 -15.52 -2.87
N MET A 18 -19.98 -16.17 -1.73
CA MET A 18 -21.31 -16.70 -1.37
C MET A 18 -22.27 -15.66 -0.79
N ALA A 19 -21.79 -14.46 -0.44
CA ALA A 19 -22.61 -13.43 0.17
C ALA A 19 -23.79 -13.01 -0.70
N PRO A 20 -25.02 -12.85 -0.12
CA PRO A 20 -26.21 -12.47 -0.87
C PRO A 20 -26.07 -11.09 -1.54
N ARG A 21 -26.67 -10.94 -2.72
CA ARG A 21 -26.53 -9.73 -3.55
C ARG A 21 -26.97 -8.43 -2.87
N ARG A 22 -28.00 -8.49 -1.99
CA ARG A 22 -28.61 -7.30 -1.35
C ARG A 22 -27.94 -6.85 -0.07
N SER A 23 -27.34 -7.75 0.67
CA SER A 23 -26.71 -7.44 1.96
C SER A 23 -25.20 -7.66 1.93
N TRP A 24 -24.70 -8.40 0.96
CA TRP A 24 -23.33 -8.92 0.89
C TRP A 24 -22.81 -9.21 2.29
N LEU A 25 -21.84 -8.48 2.78
CA LEU A 25 -21.22 -8.70 4.09
C LEU A 25 -21.58 -7.61 5.11
N GLY A 26 -22.66 -6.90 4.88
CA GLY A 26 -23.17 -5.81 5.74
C GLY A 26 -23.50 -4.54 4.97
N LYS A 27 -24.02 -3.55 5.68
CA LYS A 27 -24.27 -2.23 5.12
C LYS A 27 -23.03 -1.36 5.31
N SER A 28 -22.54 -0.72 4.26
CA SER A 28 -21.54 0.33 4.43
C SER A 28 -22.24 1.61 4.88
N ILE A 29 -21.67 2.28 5.86
CA ILE A 29 -22.01 3.67 6.14
C ILE A 29 -21.17 4.49 5.18
N LEU A 30 -21.83 5.28 4.33
CA LEU A 30 -21.12 6.15 3.39
C LEU A 30 -20.31 7.18 4.17
N LEU A 31 -19.00 7.13 4.02
CA LEU A 31 -18.08 8.12 4.56
C LEU A 31 -18.09 9.34 3.63
N THR A 32 -17.97 10.54 4.21
CA THR A 32 -17.68 11.74 3.42
C THR A 32 -16.29 11.62 2.77
N ASP A 33 -16.02 12.41 1.73
CA ASP A 33 -14.74 12.36 1.03
C ASP A 33 -13.55 12.66 1.97
N ILE A 34 -13.73 13.59 2.90
CA ILE A 34 -12.73 13.92 3.92
C ILE A 34 -12.47 12.73 4.84
N GLN A 35 -13.53 12.12 5.37
CA GLN A 35 -13.43 10.94 6.23
C GLN A 35 -12.79 9.75 5.49
N SER A 36 -13.20 9.55 4.24
CA SER A 36 -12.64 8.50 3.38
C SER A 36 -11.16 8.76 3.06
N GLY A 37 -10.77 10.00 2.81
CA GLY A 37 -9.39 10.39 2.58
C GLY A 37 -8.52 10.15 3.82
N TRP A 38 -8.99 10.63 4.97
CA TRP A 38 -8.29 10.47 6.25
C TRP A 38 -8.06 8.99 6.59
N ILE A 39 -9.10 8.17 6.58
CA ILE A 39 -8.94 6.75 6.92
C ILE A 39 -8.10 5.97 5.91
N LYS A 40 -8.13 6.35 4.63
CA LYS A 40 -7.28 5.75 3.60
C LYS A 40 -5.80 6.03 3.85
N SER A 41 -5.45 7.26 4.23
CA SER A 41 -4.04 7.59 4.51
C SER A 41 -3.52 6.80 5.71
N LEU A 42 -4.27 6.74 6.81
CA LEU A 42 -3.89 5.95 7.99
C LEU A 42 -3.78 4.45 7.68
N LEU A 43 -4.72 3.89 6.92
CA LEU A 43 -4.65 2.48 6.50
C LEU A 43 -3.46 2.20 5.55
N THR A 44 -3.01 3.20 4.80
CA THR A 44 -1.81 3.08 3.97
C THR A 44 -0.56 3.02 4.84
N VAL A 45 -0.42 3.91 5.82
CA VAL A 45 0.67 3.91 6.80
C VAL A 45 0.71 2.59 7.58
N TRP A 46 -0.44 2.13 8.07
CA TRP A 46 -0.56 0.82 8.70
C TRP A 46 -0.09 -0.32 7.79
N GLY A 47 -0.55 -0.34 6.54
CA GLY A 47 -0.16 -1.37 5.58
C GLY A 47 1.34 -1.36 5.26
N GLU A 48 1.97 -0.21 5.25
CA GLU A 48 3.41 -0.05 5.08
C GLU A 48 4.19 -0.54 6.29
N SER A 49 3.74 -0.22 7.49
CA SER A 49 4.32 -0.69 8.75
C SER A 49 4.28 -2.23 8.85
N VAL A 50 3.13 -2.85 8.57
CA VAL A 50 2.98 -4.33 8.59
C VAL A 50 3.89 -5.02 7.57
N ARG A 51 4.23 -4.36 6.47
CA ARG A 51 5.18 -4.87 5.46
C ARG A 51 6.65 -4.77 5.86
N GLY A 52 6.96 -4.21 7.00
CA GLY A 52 8.34 -4.07 7.49
C GLY A 52 8.98 -2.72 7.20
N GLY A 53 8.18 -1.66 7.24
CA GLY A 53 8.63 -0.28 7.08
C GLY A 53 8.89 0.10 5.63
N THR A 54 8.91 1.37 5.39
CA THR A 54 9.35 1.99 4.16
C THR A 54 10.86 1.81 3.98
N ALA A 55 11.28 0.64 3.50
CA ALA A 55 12.40 0.73 2.59
C ALA A 55 11.93 1.69 1.49
N PRO A 56 12.61 2.82 1.26
CA PRO A 56 12.24 3.72 0.19
C PRO A 56 12.02 2.86 -1.04
N ALA A 57 10.85 2.99 -1.67
CA ALA A 57 10.51 2.20 -2.84
C ALA A 57 11.71 2.33 -3.77
N LYS A 58 12.46 1.22 -3.96
CA LYS A 58 13.54 1.22 -4.94
C LYS A 58 12.90 1.84 -6.16
N PRO A 59 13.44 2.96 -6.66
CA PRO A 59 12.84 3.62 -7.82
C PRO A 59 12.60 2.52 -8.84
N CYS A 60 11.36 2.38 -9.23
CA CYS A 60 10.81 1.32 -10.08
C CYS A 60 11.87 0.91 -11.07
N GLY A 61 12.27 -0.36 -11.11
CA GLY A 61 13.50 -0.92 -11.69
C GLY A 61 13.85 -0.63 -13.17
N HIS A 62 13.31 0.43 -13.73
CA HIS A 62 13.92 1.23 -14.75
C HIS A 62 14.99 2.09 -14.09
N SER A 63 15.98 1.40 -13.50
CA SER A 63 17.26 2.01 -13.24
C SER A 63 17.67 2.71 -14.51
N CYS A 64 17.85 4.04 -14.50
CA CYS A 64 18.47 4.77 -15.59
C CYS A 64 19.79 4.11 -16.02
N TRP A 65 20.40 3.28 -15.13
CA TRP A 65 21.58 2.49 -15.43
C TRP A 65 21.37 1.33 -16.39
N ASN A 66 20.21 0.67 -16.37
CA ASN A 66 19.86 -0.30 -17.41
C ASN A 66 19.56 0.42 -18.73
N VAL A 67 19.19 1.70 -18.66
CA VAL A 67 19.05 2.58 -19.83
C VAL A 67 20.42 3.14 -20.29
N ILE A 68 21.41 3.32 -19.38
CA ILE A 68 22.77 3.75 -19.73
C ILE A 68 23.52 2.69 -20.56
N SER A 69 23.27 1.41 -20.30
CA SER A 69 23.81 0.34 -21.16
C SER A 69 23.06 0.17 -22.48
N GLY A 70 21.93 0.81 -22.66
CA GLY A 70 21.08 0.77 -23.87
C GLY A 70 20.77 2.15 -24.42
N LYS A 71 21.43 2.52 -25.44
CA LYS A 71 21.25 3.41 -26.61
C LYS A 71 20.23 4.58 -26.63
N ASN A 72 19.45 4.93 -25.57
CA ASN A 72 18.37 5.92 -25.69
C ASN A 72 18.32 6.92 -24.51
N TRP A 73 19.42 7.62 -24.25
CA TRP A 73 19.35 8.81 -23.42
C TRP A 73 18.91 10.00 -24.26
N SER A 74 17.92 10.76 -23.77
CA SER A 74 17.66 12.07 -24.38
C SER A 74 18.83 12.99 -24.06
N ASP A 75 19.17 13.88 -25.01
CA ASP A 75 20.27 14.85 -24.85
C ASP A 75 20.19 15.61 -23.51
N LYS A 76 18.99 16.01 -23.13
CA LYS A 76 18.71 16.68 -21.84
C LYS A 76 19.02 15.82 -20.61
N ALA A 77 18.84 14.51 -20.67
CA ALA A 77 19.18 13.61 -19.58
C ALA A 77 20.71 13.42 -19.49
N LEU A 78 21.37 13.36 -20.64
CA LEU A 78 22.82 13.29 -20.75
C LEU A 78 23.49 14.55 -20.21
N GLU A 79 22.98 15.72 -20.55
CA GLU A 79 23.46 17.02 -20.02
C GLU A 79 23.37 17.09 -18.49
N ARG A 80 22.23 16.71 -17.93
CA ARG A 80 22.04 16.68 -16.47
C ARG A 80 23.01 15.72 -15.79
N PHE A 81 23.24 14.55 -16.39
CA PHE A 81 24.18 13.59 -15.87
C PHE A 81 25.62 14.10 -15.93
N THR A 82 26.01 14.70 -17.03
CA THR A 82 27.33 15.29 -17.22
C THR A 82 27.57 16.44 -16.21
N ALA A 83 26.58 17.30 -15.99
CA ALA A 83 26.64 18.37 -15.00
C ALA A 83 26.84 17.81 -13.58
N ALA A 84 26.06 16.80 -13.17
CA ALA A 84 26.19 16.16 -11.86
C ALA A 84 27.55 15.45 -11.69
N LEU A 85 28.08 14.86 -12.76
CA LEU A 85 29.40 14.21 -12.73
C LEU A 85 30.53 15.23 -12.61
N ASN A 86 30.42 16.36 -13.28
CA ASN A 86 31.40 17.46 -13.16
C ASN A 86 31.37 18.04 -11.74
N GLN A 87 30.19 18.29 -11.19
CA GLN A 87 30.03 18.71 -9.81
C GLN A 87 30.70 17.73 -8.83
N ALA A 88 30.46 16.43 -8.99
CA ALA A 88 31.07 15.41 -8.15
C ALA A 88 32.61 15.40 -8.27
N ARG A 89 33.15 15.71 -9.44
CA ARG A 89 34.60 15.84 -9.67
C ARG A 89 35.19 17.10 -9.03
N GLU A 90 34.46 18.21 -9.07
CA GLU A 90 34.81 19.46 -8.37
C GLU A 90 34.82 19.27 -6.85
N GLU A 91 33.89 18.45 -6.32
CA GLU A 91 33.89 18.02 -4.91
C GLU A 91 35.07 17.07 -4.55
N GLY A 92 35.91 16.70 -5.52
CA GLY A 92 37.11 15.87 -5.32
C GLY A 92 36.92 14.37 -5.52
N PHE A 93 35.73 13.92 -5.87
CA PHE A 93 35.50 12.50 -6.12
C PHE A 93 36.01 12.09 -7.49
N ARG A 94 36.56 10.86 -7.61
CA ARG A 94 37.09 10.31 -8.85
C ARG A 94 36.60 8.89 -9.11
N GLY A 95 36.60 8.49 -10.38
CA GLY A 95 36.23 7.14 -10.82
C GLY A 95 34.83 6.73 -10.36
N GLU A 96 34.71 5.57 -9.75
CA GLU A 96 33.42 5.03 -9.31
C GLU A 96 32.78 5.89 -8.20
N GLN A 97 33.58 6.52 -7.35
CA GLN A 97 33.09 7.40 -6.30
C GLN A 97 32.42 8.66 -6.88
N ALA A 98 32.98 9.25 -7.94
CA ALA A 98 32.37 10.37 -8.65
C ALA A 98 31.01 9.94 -9.28
N MET A 99 30.94 8.72 -9.82
CA MET A 99 29.69 8.16 -10.35
C MET A 99 28.63 7.95 -9.27
N ARG A 100 29.03 7.44 -8.10
CA ARG A 100 28.11 7.28 -6.95
C ARG A 100 27.61 8.64 -6.44
N ARG A 101 28.51 9.62 -6.36
CA ARG A 101 28.18 10.97 -5.93
C ARG A 101 27.27 11.69 -6.94
N ALA A 102 27.55 11.62 -8.23
CA ALA A 102 26.69 12.14 -9.28
C ALA A 102 25.28 11.52 -9.21
N ARG A 103 25.20 10.24 -8.88
CA ARG A 103 23.93 9.54 -8.66
C ARG A 103 23.15 10.14 -7.47
N SER A 104 23.81 10.40 -6.33
CA SER A 104 23.17 11.01 -5.17
C SER A 104 22.72 12.46 -5.42
N ILE A 105 23.39 13.18 -6.31
CA ILE A 105 23.02 14.54 -6.74
C ILE A 105 21.75 14.50 -7.61
N LEU A 106 21.71 13.58 -8.56
CA LEU A 106 20.57 13.45 -9.48
C LEU A 106 19.32 12.84 -8.83
N TRP A 107 19.54 11.91 -7.92
CA TRP A 107 18.51 11.22 -7.16
C TRP A 107 18.87 11.24 -5.67
N PRO A 108 18.67 12.40 -5.00
CA PRO A 108 18.85 12.47 -3.56
C PRO A 108 17.94 11.44 -2.89
N GLU A 109 18.52 10.60 -2.04
CA GLU A 109 17.70 9.75 -1.20
C GLU A 109 16.84 10.65 -0.32
N PRO A 110 15.52 10.42 -0.28
CA PRO A 110 14.66 11.18 0.60
C PRO A 110 15.16 11.01 2.04
N GLN A 111 15.58 12.10 2.66
CA GLN A 111 15.93 12.08 4.07
C GLN A 111 14.68 11.70 4.84
N VAL A 112 14.71 10.54 5.47
CA VAL A 112 13.63 10.11 6.36
C VAL A 112 13.66 11.04 7.57
N ASN A 113 12.68 11.93 7.67
CA ASN A 113 12.51 12.74 8.85
C ASN A 113 12.18 11.80 10.02
N VAL A 114 13.03 11.78 11.04
CA VAL A 114 12.87 10.90 12.21
C VAL A 114 11.54 11.16 12.92
N ILE A 115 11.09 12.42 12.91
CA ILE A 115 9.80 12.82 13.49
C ILE A 115 8.65 12.20 12.69
N ASP A 116 8.68 12.32 11.35
CA ASP A 116 7.65 11.72 10.49
C ASP A 116 7.65 10.19 10.60
N ALA A 117 8.82 9.57 10.75
CA ALA A 117 8.91 8.13 10.96
C ALA A 117 8.31 7.70 12.30
N ALA A 118 8.53 8.47 13.36
CA ALA A 118 7.94 8.22 14.68
C ALA A 118 6.41 8.41 14.66
N MET A 119 5.91 9.51 14.08
CA MET A 119 4.48 9.75 13.92
C MET A 119 3.80 8.65 13.11
N ASN A 120 4.41 8.22 12.00
CA ASN A 120 3.90 7.12 11.20
C ASN A 120 3.87 5.78 11.97
N SER A 121 4.81 5.56 12.90
CA SER A 121 4.83 4.37 13.76
C SER A 121 3.68 4.38 14.76
N ASP A 122 3.40 5.52 15.37
CA ASP A 122 2.31 5.67 16.34
C ASP A 122 0.94 5.56 15.65
N ASP A 123 0.78 6.19 14.49
CA ASP A 123 -0.41 6.07 13.65
C ASP A 123 -0.65 4.61 13.21
N ALA A 124 0.41 3.91 12.83
CA ALA A 124 0.31 2.52 12.42
C ALA A 124 -0.14 1.62 13.57
N LYS A 125 0.41 1.82 14.78
CA LYS A 125 0.03 1.08 15.98
C LYS A 125 -1.42 1.37 16.38
N PHE A 126 -1.80 2.65 16.39
CA PHE A 126 -3.18 3.06 16.66
C PHE A 126 -4.16 2.36 15.71
N ILE A 127 -3.88 2.36 14.40
CA ILE A 127 -4.75 1.71 13.43
C ILE A 127 -4.75 0.19 13.57
N GLU A 128 -3.64 -0.45 13.92
CA GLU A 128 -3.61 -1.90 14.22
C GLU A 128 -4.59 -2.23 15.34
N ASP A 129 -4.54 -1.52 16.45
CA ASP A 129 -5.43 -1.72 17.60
C ASP A 129 -6.90 -1.49 17.20
N VAL A 130 -7.18 -0.42 16.46
CA VAL A 130 -8.53 -0.10 15.96
C VAL A 130 -9.06 -1.19 15.02
N VAL A 131 -8.24 -1.70 14.13
CA VAL A 131 -8.62 -2.77 13.18
C VAL A 131 -8.91 -4.07 13.92
N LEU A 132 -8.09 -4.43 14.93
CA LEU A 132 -8.30 -5.62 15.76
C LEU A 132 -9.57 -5.52 16.62
N GLN A 133 -9.94 -4.32 17.04
CA GLN A 133 -11.19 -4.08 17.77
C GLN A 133 -12.43 -4.12 16.85
N ALA A 134 -12.28 -3.64 15.60
CA ALA A 134 -13.39 -3.51 14.66
C ALA A 134 -13.82 -4.84 14.03
N PHE A 135 -12.96 -5.84 14.00
CA PHE A 135 -13.17 -7.07 13.23
C PHE A 135 -12.75 -8.34 13.94
N ASP A 136 -13.51 -9.38 13.73
CA ASP A 136 -13.06 -10.74 13.94
C ASP A 136 -12.02 -11.14 12.88
N LEU A 137 -10.99 -11.89 13.29
CA LEU A 137 -9.95 -12.40 12.38
C LEU A 137 -10.49 -13.29 11.24
N LYS A 138 -11.70 -13.84 11.41
CA LYS A 138 -12.40 -14.67 10.43
C LYS A 138 -13.42 -13.88 9.58
N ASP A 139 -13.61 -12.58 9.85
CA ASP A 139 -14.52 -11.74 9.06
C ASP A 139 -13.99 -11.63 7.62
N PRO A 140 -14.80 -11.98 6.62
CA PRO A 140 -14.38 -11.87 5.21
C PRO A 140 -14.02 -10.43 4.80
N VAL A 141 -14.67 -9.43 5.39
CA VAL A 141 -14.35 -8.00 5.16
C VAL A 141 -12.94 -7.68 5.69
N TYR A 142 -12.61 -8.16 6.90
CA TYR A 142 -11.27 -8.02 7.46
C TYR A 142 -10.22 -8.68 6.56
N ILE A 143 -10.48 -9.91 6.11
CA ILE A 143 -9.54 -10.68 5.30
C ILE A 143 -9.24 -9.96 3.97
N VAL A 144 -10.26 -9.46 3.28
CA VAL A 144 -10.10 -8.70 2.03
C VAL A 144 -9.41 -7.36 2.29
N GLY A 145 -9.84 -6.62 3.32
CA GLY A 145 -9.25 -5.33 3.69
C GLY A 145 -7.78 -5.44 4.06
N ARG A 146 -7.45 -6.39 4.93
CA ARG A 146 -6.07 -6.67 5.32
C ARG A 146 -5.22 -7.03 4.10
N GLN A 147 -5.70 -7.94 3.25
CA GLN A 147 -4.96 -8.36 2.05
C GLN A 147 -4.67 -7.17 1.13
N TYR A 148 -5.62 -6.28 0.95
CA TYR A 148 -5.45 -5.10 0.10
C TYR A 148 -4.41 -4.12 0.68
N TYR A 149 -4.50 -3.79 1.97
CA TYR A 149 -3.62 -2.78 2.58
C TYR A 149 -2.25 -3.31 2.96
N THR A 150 -2.14 -4.55 3.46
CA THR A 150 -0.87 -5.12 3.93
C THR A 150 -0.09 -5.89 2.87
N THR A 151 -0.64 -6.05 1.66
CA THR A 151 0.10 -6.61 0.54
C THR A 151 0.10 -5.63 -0.64
N ARG A 152 0.91 -5.87 -1.65
CA ARG A 152 0.93 -5.03 -2.86
C ARG A 152 -0.11 -5.46 -3.90
N LYS A 153 -1.10 -6.27 -3.51
CA LYS A 153 -2.14 -6.73 -4.42
C LYS A 153 -3.09 -5.59 -4.78
N LYS A 154 -3.35 -5.47 -6.06
CA LYS A 154 -4.36 -4.56 -6.60
C LYS A 154 -5.75 -5.18 -6.49
N ILE A 155 -6.80 -4.37 -6.57
CA ILE A 155 -8.18 -4.85 -6.62
C ILE A 155 -8.37 -5.91 -7.71
N ALA A 156 -7.74 -5.73 -8.87
CA ALA A 156 -7.81 -6.67 -9.99
C ALA A 156 -7.25 -8.07 -9.62
N ASP A 157 -6.18 -8.12 -8.82
CA ASP A 157 -5.58 -9.39 -8.42
C ASP A 157 -6.48 -10.14 -7.44
N ILE A 158 -7.05 -9.43 -6.46
CA ILE A 158 -8.02 -9.99 -5.51
C ILE A 158 -9.29 -10.44 -6.25
N THR A 159 -9.72 -9.69 -7.27
CA THR A 159 -10.88 -10.04 -8.11
C THR A 159 -10.62 -11.35 -8.87
N ARG A 160 -9.45 -11.54 -9.49
CA ARG A 160 -9.09 -12.78 -10.19
C ARG A 160 -9.06 -13.98 -9.22
N GLU A 161 -8.49 -13.79 -8.04
CA GLU A 161 -8.48 -14.83 -7.01
C GLU A 161 -9.89 -15.20 -6.54
N LEU A 162 -10.77 -14.20 -6.41
CA LEU A 162 -12.20 -14.43 -6.10
C LEU A 162 -12.88 -15.24 -7.21
N GLN A 163 -12.64 -14.92 -8.48
CA GLN A 163 -13.18 -15.65 -9.62
C GLN A 163 -12.65 -17.07 -9.73
N THR A 164 -11.39 -17.31 -9.36
CA THR A 164 -10.84 -18.68 -9.30
C THR A 164 -11.60 -19.55 -8.30
N LEU A 165 -12.06 -18.98 -7.18
CA LEU A 165 -12.86 -19.69 -6.17
C LEU A 165 -14.35 -19.76 -6.52
N ALA A 166 -14.81 -18.79 -7.29
CA ALA A 166 -16.23 -18.62 -7.65
C ALA A 166 -16.38 -18.35 -9.15
N PRO A 167 -16.20 -19.35 -10.02
CA PRO A 167 -16.25 -19.18 -11.47
C PRO A 167 -17.61 -18.71 -12.00
N TRP A 168 -18.65 -18.82 -11.19
CA TRP A 168 -20.01 -18.35 -11.54
C TRP A 168 -20.18 -16.83 -11.43
N LEU A 169 -19.22 -16.11 -10.83
CA LEU A 169 -19.27 -14.66 -10.75
C LEU A 169 -18.67 -14.04 -12.01
N THR A 170 -19.38 -13.10 -12.59
CA THR A 170 -18.82 -12.25 -13.65
C THR A 170 -17.72 -11.35 -13.10
N ASP A 171 -16.78 -10.90 -13.95
CA ASP A 171 -15.70 -9.96 -13.55
C ASP A 171 -16.27 -8.70 -12.88
N SER A 172 -17.35 -8.16 -13.44
CA SER A 172 -18.01 -6.98 -12.88
C SER A 172 -18.57 -7.24 -11.48
N GLU A 173 -19.21 -8.38 -11.25
CA GLU A 173 -19.76 -8.74 -9.93
C GLU A 173 -18.65 -9.02 -8.91
N ALA A 174 -17.64 -9.77 -9.30
CA ALA A 174 -16.49 -10.05 -8.44
C ALA A 174 -15.78 -8.75 -8.02
N ARG A 175 -15.57 -7.84 -8.98
CA ARG A 175 -14.96 -6.53 -8.70
C ARG A 175 -15.84 -5.64 -7.81
N LYS A 176 -17.14 -5.65 -8.01
CA LYS A 176 -18.11 -4.94 -7.14
C LYS A 176 -18.05 -5.48 -5.71
N ARG A 177 -17.98 -6.80 -5.53
CA ARG A 177 -17.87 -7.45 -4.20
C ARG A 177 -16.59 -7.04 -3.47
N VAL A 178 -15.44 -7.07 -4.16
CA VAL A 178 -14.17 -6.65 -3.56
C VAL A 178 -14.19 -5.18 -3.16
N ARG A 179 -14.70 -4.29 -4.03
CA ARG A 179 -14.85 -2.86 -3.71
C ARG A 179 -15.78 -2.65 -2.51
N TRP A 180 -16.88 -3.35 -2.45
CA TRP A 180 -17.83 -3.27 -1.35
C TRP A 180 -17.20 -3.71 -0.03
N CYS A 181 -16.44 -4.80 -0.02
CA CYS A 181 -15.67 -5.20 1.17
C CYS A 181 -14.72 -4.08 1.64
N LEU A 182 -14.03 -3.42 0.72
CA LEU A 182 -13.11 -2.33 1.06
C LEU A 182 -13.84 -1.10 1.60
N GLU A 183 -15.04 -0.80 1.11
CA GLU A 183 -15.88 0.29 1.63
C GLU A 183 -16.35 -0.01 3.05
N ILE A 184 -16.89 -1.21 3.29
CA ILE A 184 -17.29 -1.65 4.63
C ILE A 184 -16.10 -1.65 5.59
N PHE A 185 -14.94 -2.14 5.14
CA PHE A 185 -13.73 -2.16 5.93
C PHE A 185 -13.34 -0.75 6.40
N ARG A 186 -13.28 0.20 5.48
CA ARG A 186 -12.97 1.61 5.80
C ARG A 186 -13.98 2.22 6.75
N ALA A 187 -15.28 1.98 6.51
CA ALA A 187 -16.34 2.51 7.36
C ALA A 187 -16.27 1.97 8.79
N LYS A 188 -16.09 0.67 8.97
CA LYS A 188 -15.96 0.05 10.30
C LYS A 188 -14.72 0.54 11.03
N VAL A 189 -13.56 0.60 10.34
CA VAL A 189 -12.32 1.13 10.94
C VAL A 189 -12.48 2.59 11.34
N PHE A 190 -13.10 3.41 10.49
CA PHE A 190 -13.36 4.82 10.82
C PHE A 190 -14.23 4.97 12.07
N LEU A 191 -15.30 4.20 12.18
CA LEU A 191 -16.21 4.25 13.34
C LEU A 191 -15.49 3.80 14.63
N SER A 192 -14.70 2.74 14.55
CA SER A 192 -13.89 2.28 15.68
C SER A 192 -12.83 3.30 16.09
N ALA A 193 -12.11 3.88 15.13
CA ALA A 193 -11.13 4.94 15.39
C ALA A 193 -11.77 6.16 16.06
N ARG A 194 -12.94 6.59 15.57
CA ARG A 194 -13.69 7.70 16.19
C ARG A 194 -14.13 7.40 17.62
N LYS A 195 -14.47 6.15 17.91
CA LYS A 195 -14.83 5.70 19.27
C LYS A 195 -13.61 5.77 20.18
N SER A 196 -12.49 5.17 19.76
CA SER A 196 -11.24 5.17 20.55
C SER A 196 -10.71 6.58 20.82
N LEU A 197 -10.81 7.50 19.85
CA LEU A 197 -10.41 8.90 20.04
C LEU A 197 -11.29 9.63 21.07
N LYS A 198 -12.59 9.30 21.16
CA LYS A 198 -13.50 9.90 22.13
C LYS A 198 -13.30 9.34 23.55
N GLU A 199 -12.85 8.10 23.68
CA GLU A 199 -12.59 7.47 24.97
C GLU A 199 -11.26 7.96 25.58
N ASN A 200 -10.34 8.47 24.77
CA ASN A 200 -9.03 8.98 25.17
C ASN A 200 -8.99 10.52 25.34
N SER A 201 -10.10 11.21 25.10
CA SER A 201 -10.26 12.67 25.26
C SER A 201 -11.05 13.00 26.51
#